data_4abdd0ec9e3dbb1cb128c05e7a13c66f
#
_entry.id   4abdd0ec9e3dbb1cb128c05e7a13c66f
#
_cell.length_a   1.000
_cell.length_b   1.000
_cell.length_c   1.000
_cell.angle_alpha   90.00
_cell.angle_beta   90.00
_cell.angle_gamma   90.00
#
_symmetry.space_group_name_H-M   'P 1'
#
loop_
_entity.id
_entity.type
_entity.pdbx_description
1 polymer ?
#
loop_
_entity_poly.entity_id
_entity_poly.type
_entity_poly.pdbx_seq_one_letter_code
_entity_poly.pdbx_strand_id
1 'polypeptide(L)'
;MDMIKVSANSRTSAVAGAIAGMIREHHRAEVQAIGAGAVNQAIKAMALAVGYLRSDGINVICIPEFVDVEIEDKVRTAIKLVVEPR
;
A
#
# COMPACT_ATOMS: atom_id res chain seq x y z
N MET A 1 -0.90 2.54 13.89
CA MET A 1 -0.98 1.62 12.74
C MET A 1 0.27 1.77 11.90
N ASP A 2 0.90 0.66 11.57
CA ASP A 2 2.14 0.68 10.84
C ASP A 2 1.94 0.95 9.36
N MET A 3 2.86 1.72 8.79
CA MET A 3 2.86 1.94 7.36
C MET A 3 3.59 0.82 6.65
N ILE A 4 3.01 0.33 5.56
CA ILE A 4 3.62 -0.69 4.71
C ILE A 4 4.54 0.03 3.72
N LYS A 5 5.84 -0.21 3.81
CA LYS A 5 6.82 0.40 2.91
C LYS A 5 7.14 -0.56 1.78
N VAL A 6 7.04 -0.07 0.55
CA VAL A 6 7.24 -0.88 -0.66
C VAL A 6 8.43 -0.35 -1.43
N SER A 7 9.27 -1.26 -1.90
CA SER A 7 10.41 -0.94 -2.79
C SER A 7 10.20 -1.58 -4.15
N ALA A 8 11.04 -1.22 -5.10
CA ALA A 8 11.02 -1.82 -6.44
C ALA A 8 11.23 -3.34 -6.40
N ASN A 9 11.88 -3.83 -5.34
CA ASN A 9 12.18 -5.25 -5.16
C ASN A 9 11.20 -5.98 -4.24
N SER A 10 10.19 -5.29 -3.72
CA SER A 10 9.19 -5.93 -2.86
C SER A 10 8.39 -6.97 -3.65
N ARG A 11 8.08 -8.08 -2.98
CA ARG A 11 7.24 -9.13 -3.59
C ARG A 11 5.78 -8.70 -3.51
N THR A 12 5.12 -8.64 -4.64
CA THR A 12 3.73 -8.16 -4.71
C THR A 12 2.79 -9.01 -3.86
N SER A 13 2.97 -10.33 -3.84
CA SER A 13 2.12 -11.23 -3.04
C SER A 13 2.27 -10.99 -1.54
N ALA A 14 3.50 -10.72 -1.08
CA ALA A 14 3.76 -10.44 0.33
C ALA A 14 3.15 -9.10 0.74
N VAL A 15 3.32 -8.08 -0.08
CA VAL A 15 2.74 -6.77 0.16
C VAL A 15 1.20 -6.84 0.16
N ALA A 16 0.64 -7.57 -0.80
CA ALA A 16 -0.81 -7.76 -0.87
C ALA A 16 -1.36 -8.44 0.38
N GLY A 17 -0.66 -9.45 0.88
CA GLY A 17 -1.03 -10.12 2.14
C GLY A 17 -1.01 -9.16 3.32
N ALA A 18 0.00 -8.27 3.38
CA ALA A 18 0.09 -7.26 4.44
C ALA A 18 -1.07 -6.26 4.36
N ILE A 19 -1.40 -5.79 3.15
CA ILE A 19 -2.53 -4.88 2.96
C ILE A 19 -3.83 -5.54 3.41
N ALA A 20 -4.09 -6.76 2.95
CA ALA A 20 -5.31 -7.48 3.30
C ALA A 20 -5.41 -7.71 4.81
N GLY A 21 -4.28 -8.09 5.45
CA GLY A 21 -4.23 -8.28 6.90
C GLY A 21 -4.57 -7.00 7.67
N MET A 22 -4.02 -5.86 7.24
CA MET A 22 -4.31 -4.57 7.87
C MET A 22 -5.78 -4.18 7.74
N ILE A 23 -6.38 -4.40 6.57
CA ILE A 23 -7.80 -4.11 6.35
C ILE A 23 -8.67 -5.00 7.25
N ARG A 24 -8.35 -6.29 7.35
CA ARG A 24 -9.11 -7.22 8.21
C ARG A 24 -9.04 -6.82 9.67
N GLU A 25 -7.88 -6.36 10.14
CA GLU A 25 -7.69 -6.04 11.55
C GLU A 25 -8.07 -4.61 11.91
N HIS A 26 -7.74 -3.64 11.05
CA HIS A 26 -7.81 -2.22 11.38
C HIS A 26 -8.78 -1.43 10.51
N HIS A 27 -9.35 -2.03 9.47
CA HIS A 27 -10.24 -1.37 8.51
C HIS A 27 -9.56 -0.19 7.80
N ARG A 28 -8.23 -0.23 7.74
CA ARG A 28 -7.42 0.79 7.06
C ARG A 28 -6.01 0.26 6.85
N ALA A 29 -5.42 0.62 5.72
CA ALA A 29 -4.01 0.36 5.46
C ALA A 29 -3.40 1.59 4.80
N GLU A 30 -2.13 1.85 5.08
CA GLU A 30 -1.36 2.90 4.42
C GLU A 30 -0.12 2.27 3.82
N VAL A 31 0.12 2.58 2.54
CA VAL A 31 1.24 2.02 1.77
C VAL A 31 2.06 3.19 1.24
N GLN A 32 3.37 3.14 1.44
CA GLN A 32 4.27 4.18 0.97
C GLN A 32 5.24 3.62 -0.06
N ALA A 33 5.41 4.34 -1.16
CA ALA A 33 6.33 3.95 -2.22
C ALA A 33 7.07 5.18 -2.75
N ILE A 34 8.38 5.06 -2.90
CA ILE A 34 9.24 6.12 -3.45
C ILE A 34 9.83 5.59 -4.75
N GLY A 35 9.58 6.33 -5.85
CA GLY A 35 10.09 5.99 -7.15
C GLY A 35 9.15 5.11 -7.97
N ALA A 36 9.31 5.15 -9.29
CA ALA A 36 8.40 4.50 -10.23
C ALA A 36 8.30 2.99 -10.04
N GLY A 37 9.43 2.33 -9.78
CA GLY A 37 9.44 0.87 -9.59
C GLY A 37 8.69 0.46 -8.33
N ALA A 38 8.86 1.22 -7.24
CA ALA A 38 8.15 0.95 -6.00
C ALA A 38 6.65 1.19 -6.14
N VAL A 39 6.26 2.28 -6.81
CA VAL A 39 4.85 2.60 -7.07
C VAL A 39 4.21 1.50 -7.91
N ASN A 40 4.91 1.02 -8.94
CA ASN A 40 4.41 -0.08 -9.77
C ASN A 40 4.14 -1.33 -8.94
N GLN A 41 5.08 -1.71 -8.05
CA GLN A 41 4.91 -2.86 -7.16
C GLN A 41 3.75 -2.66 -6.18
N ALA A 42 3.60 -1.44 -5.64
CA ALA A 42 2.52 -1.12 -4.72
C ALA A 42 1.15 -1.24 -5.40
N ILE A 43 1.01 -0.77 -6.63
CA ILE A 43 -0.25 -0.86 -7.38
C ILE A 43 -0.59 -2.31 -7.72
N LYS A 44 0.39 -3.11 -8.13
CA LYS A 44 0.16 -4.54 -8.39
C LYS A 44 -0.27 -5.27 -7.12
N ALA A 45 0.39 -4.97 -6.00
CA ALA A 45 0.03 -5.55 -4.72
C ALA A 45 -1.38 -5.15 -4.30
N MET A 46 -1.75 -3.88 -4.55
CA MET A 46 -3.10 -3.39 -4.27
C MET A 46 -4.16 -4.17 -5.07
N ALA A 47 -3.88 -4.41 -6.36
CA ALA A 47 -4.78 -5.17 -7.22
C ALA A 47 -4.97 -6.61 -6.71
N LEU A 48 -3.89 -7.25 -6.23
CA LEU A 48 -3.99 -8.58 -5.61
C LEU A 48 -4.80 -8.53 -4.31
N ALA A 49 -4.54 -7.53 -3.47
CA ALA A 49 -5.24 -7.38 -2.18
C ALA A 49 -6.75 -7.21 -2.38
N VAL A 50 -7.15 -6.47 -3.41
CA VAL A 50 -8.57 -6.31 -3.76
C VAL A 50 -9.21 -7.68 -3.97
N GLY A 51 -8.53 -8.58 -4.71
CA GLY A 51 -9.03 -9.92 -4.95
C GLY A 51 -9.15 -10.74 -3.66
N TYR A 52 -8.14 -10.70 -2.80
CA TYR A 52 -8.14 -11.42 -1.52
C TYR A 52 -9.31 -10.94 -0.64
N LEU A 53 -9.51 -9.63 -0.57
CA LEU A 53 -10.55 -9.05 0.29
C LEU A 53 -11.95 -9.30 -0.25
N ARG A 54 -12.13 -9.36 -1.56
CA ARG A 54 -13.43 -9.74 -2.15
C ARG A 54 -13.87 -11.12 -1.71
N SER A 55 -12.95 -12.06 -1.57
CA SER A 55 -13.26 -13.39 -1.07
C SER A 55 -13.83 -13.36 0.34
N ASP A 56 -13.51 -12.32 1.11
CA ASP A 56 -14.03 -12.10 2.46
C ASP A 56 -15.28 -11.20 2.46
N GLY A 57 -15.78 -10.81 1.28
CA GLY A 57 -16.91 -9.90 1.18
C GLY A 57 -16.56 -8.45 1.46
N ILE A 58 -15.28 -8.08 1.41
CA ILE A 58 -14.81 -6.73 1.71
C ILE A 58 -14.42 -6.04 0.40
N ASN A 59 -15.05 -4.91 0.13
CA ASN A 59 -14.68 -4.03 -0.98
C ASN A 59 -13.89 -2.84 -0.42
N VAL A 60 -12.85 -2.44 -1.12
CA VAL A 60 -11.98 -1.34 -0.69
C VAL A 60 -11.82 -0.30 -1.78
N ILE A 61 -11.51 0.91 -1.35
CA ILE A 61 -11.05 1.99 -2.22
C ILE A 61 -9.59 2.29 -1.88
N CYS A 62 -8.89 2.85 -2.84
CA CYS A 62 -7.48 3.23 -2.69
C CYS A 62 -7.34 4.69 -3.10
N ILE A 63 -6.87 5.53 -2.19
CA ILE A 63 -6.72 6.96 -2.41
C ILE A 63 -5.24 7.29 -2.44
N PRO A 64 -4.68 7.70 -3.59
CA PRO A 64 -3.28 8.10 -3.65
C PRO A 64 -3.08 9.53 -3.18
N GLU A 65 -1.98 9.78 -2.47
CA GLU A 65 -1.59 11.09 -1.98
C GLU A 65 -0.10 11.26 -2.16
N PHE A 66 0.35 12.50 -2.38
CA PHE A 66 1.77 12.80 -2.25
C PHE A 66 2.12 13.02 -0.79
N VAL A 67 3.28 12.54 -0.37
CA VAL A 67 3.83 12.82 0.96
C VAL A 67 5.32 13.08 0.81
N ASP A 68 5.85 13.97 1.65
CA ASP A 68 7.29 14.19 1.71
C ASP A 68 7.87 13.29 2.79
N VAL A 69 8.96 12.63 2.45
CA VAL A 69 9.66 11.71 3.35
C VAL A 69 11.10 12.18 3.46
N GLU A 70 11.59 12.30 4.69
CA GLU A 70 12.98 12.64 4.92
C GLU A 70 13.82 11.37 5.02
N ILE A 71 14.84 11.26 4.16
CA ILE A 71 15.76 10.14 4.13
C ILE A 71 17.16 10.71 4.06
N GLU A 72 17.99 10.40 5.05
CA GLU A 72 19.40 10.83 5.11
C GLU A 72 19.54 12.34 4.87
N ASP A 73 18.76 13.13 5.59
CA ASP A 73 18.74 14.60 5.52
C ASP A 73 18.27 15.16 4.17
N LYS A 74 17.67 14.33 3.33
CA LYS A 74 17.08 14.74 2.07
C LYS A 74 15.59 14.48 2.07
N VAL A 75 14.83 15.43 1.52
CA VAL A 75 13.39 15.26 1.36
C VAL A 75 13.10 14.63 0.00
N ARG A 76 12.37 13.51 0.02
CA ARG A 76 11.92 12.81 -1.18
C ARG A 76 10.40 12.84 -1.21
N THR A 77 9.85 13.06 -2.41
CA THR A 77 8.40 12.95 -2.59
C THR A 77 8.04 11.48 -2.82
N ALA A 78 7.14 10.98 -1.99
CA ALA A 78 6.64 9.62 -2.08
C ALA A 78 5.16 9.64 -2.47
N ILE A 79 4.68 8.48 -2.89
CA ILE A 79 3.25 8.22 -3.02
C ILE A 79 2.81 7.43 -1.79
N LYS A 80 1.75 7.89 -1.15
CA LYS A 80 1.08 7.15 -0.10
C LYS A 80 -0.28 6.70 -0.64
N LEU A 81 -0.56 5.40 -0.53
CA LEU A 81 -1.85 4.84 -0.89
C LEU A 81 -2.62 4.61 0.42
N VAL A 82 -3.76 5.26 0.56
CA VAL A 82 -4.66 5.07 1.69
C VAL A 82 -5.74 4.09 1.25
N VAL A 83 -5.85 2.97 1.94
CA VAL A 83 -6.79 1.90 1.58
C VAL A 83 -7.83 1.80 2.68
N GLU A 84 -9.08 1.84 2.31
CA GLU A 84 -10.22 1.81 3.24
C GLU A 84 -11.35 0.96 2.68
N PRO A 85 -12.16 0.32 3.55
CA PRO A 85 -13.38 -0.34 3.10
C PRO A 85 -14.33 0.67 2.49
N ARG A 86 -15.06 0.19 1.53
CA ARG A 86 -15.95 1.01 0.73
C ARG A 86 -17.40 0.76 1.16
#